data_14eebbc7dd8e39e7805bc4d4d1805939
#
_entry.id   14eebbc7dd8e39e7805bc4d4d1805939
#
_cell.length_a   1.000
_cell.length_b   1.000
_cell.length_c   1.000
_cell.angle_alpha   90.00
_cell.angle_beta   90.00
_cell.angle_gamma   90.00
#
_symmetry.space_group_name_H-M   'P 1'
#
loop_
_entity.id
_entity.type
_entity.pdbx_description
1 polymer ?
#
loop_
_entity_poly.entity_id
_entity_poly.type
_entity_poly.pdbx_seq_one_letter_code
_entity_poly.pdbx_strand_id
1 'polypeptide(L)'
;MYILKREIPLNEDYDVLVAGGGPAGCTAAAAAAREGARVLLLESGGCLGGMATAGLVTSWAPFSDGEKLVYRGMAQTILERAKAPLRHIPPDMVDWVPIDVEHLKRVYDDFLAEYGVGVRFNTMLVGADTDASGRVEAVIAANKAGLTAYRAKVYIDCTGDADLAAYAGGTFQPDVQEEPMPATLCFVLANVDTYAYLYDPQYGQLTVGGILASANPHSFVHRLPQDDRFPHIVDTHLCNDLIGPGVVAFNAGHVFAVDATDPACVSRAIATGRVIAGEFCRALALYFPQAFGNAFLVETAPAMGIRESRRIAGEYTLTLEDYYRRASFADEISRNCYYLDKHYTRQELELLRQGKIDEQAQWANYGKGESHGIPYRCLLPVGLENVLVAGRTVSCEKRLQSSLRVMPSCLAMGEAAGTAAAQVAATDGNVHAVDTAALRRRLRECGGYILG
;
A
#
# COMPACT_ATOMS: atom_id res chain seq x y z
N MET A 1 -9.62 -3.26 -35.06
CA MET A 1 -10.35 -2.66 -33.94
C MET A 1 -11.72 -3.31 -33.85
N TYR A 2 -12.13 -3.81 -32.68
CA TYR A 2 -13.46 -4.41 -32.46
C TYR A 2 -14.31 -3.41 -31.68
N ILE A 3 -15.54 -3.15 -32.14
CA ILE A 3 -16.48 -2.24 -31.48
C ILE A 3 -17.60 -3.07 -30.89
N LEU A 4 -17.77 -3.04 -29.58
CA LEU A 4 -18.89 -3.66 -28.86
C LEU A 4 -19.92 -2.56 -28.50
N LYS A 5 -21.16 -2.71 -29.01
CA LYS A 5 -22.29 -1.85 -28.64
C LYS A 5 -23.30 -2.72 -27.88
N ARG A 6 -23.59 -2.38 -26.63
CA ARG A 6 -24.63 -3.05 -25.83
C ARG A 6 -25.11 -2.12 -24.71
N GLU A 7 -26.37 -2.28 -24.35
CA GLU A 7 -26.91 -1.67 -23.14
C GLU A 7 -26.45 -2.47 -21.91
N ILE A 8 -26.14 -1.77 -20.84
CA ILE A 8 -25.72 -2.36 -19.55
C ILE A 8 -26.57 -1.75 -18.43
N PRO A 9 -26.82 -2.50 -17.32
CA PRO A 9 -27.51 -1.95 -16.15
C PRO A 9 -26.77 -0.73 -15.60
N LEU A 10 -27.54 0.25 -15.14
CA LEU A 10 -27.06 1.44 -14.42
C LEU A 10 -27.54 1.37 -12.97
N ASN A 11 -26.63 1.56 -12.02
CA ASN A 11 -26.91 1.69 -10.60
C ASN A 11 -26.52 3.11 -10.13
N GLU A 12 -27.48 3.84 -9.53
CA GLU A 12 -27.36 5.24 -9.09
C GLU A 12 -27.61 5.42 -7.58
N ASP A 13 -27.53 4.35 -6.80
CA ASP A 13 -27.96 4.33 -5.38
C ASP A 13 -26.95 4.97 -4.42
N TYR A 14 -25.78 5.43 -4.90
CA TYR A 14 -24.68 5.84 -4.04
C TYR A 14 -24.31 7.32 -4.21
N ASP A 15 -23.89 7.94 -3.10
CA ASP A 15 -23.34 9.29 -3.10
C ASP A 15 -21.84 9.29 -3.39
N VAL A 16 -21.11 8.28 -2.86
CA VAL A 16 -19.66 8.09 -3.05
C VAL A 16 -19.37 6.68 -3.52
N LEU A 17 -18.53 6.56 -4.55
CA LEU A 17 -18.00 5.28 -5.02
C LEU A 17 -16.49 5.25 -4.80
N VAL A 18 -16.02 4.18 -4.13
CA VAL A 18 -14.59 3.92 -3.90
C VAL A 18 -14.16 2.76 -4.78
N ALA A 19 -13.15 2.97 -5.62
CA ALA A 19 -12.55 1.93 -6.44
C ALA A 19 -11.27 1.40 -5.77
N GLY A 20 -11.25 0.12 -5.42
CA GLY A 20 -10.16 -0.57 -4.73
C GLY A 20 -10.33 -0.64 -3.22
N GLY A 21 -10.31 -1.86 -2.68
CA GLY A 21 -10.48 -2.20 -1.25
C GLY A 21 -9.16 -2.36 -0.49
N GLY A 22 -8.09 -1.67 -0.92
CA GLY A 22 -6.83 -1.62 -0.17
C GLY A 22 -6.93 -0.76 1.10
N PRO A 23 -5.82 -0.55 1.85
CA PRO A 23 -5.83 0.24 3.08
C PRO A 23 -6.50 1.61 2.93
N ALA A 24 -6.14 2.36 1.87
CA ALA A 24 -6.74 3.67 1.60
C ALA A 24 -8.24 3.57 1.28
N GLY A 25 -8.65 2.59 0.47
CA GLY A 25 -10.05 2.44 0.07
C GLY A 25 -10.96 2.05 1.22
N CYS A 26 -10.50 1.18 2.11
CA CYS A 26 -11.27 0.79 3.29
C CYS A 26 -11.53 1.97 4.22
N THR A 27 -10.52 2.80 4.51
CA THR A 27 -10.71 3.98 5.35
C THR A 27 -11.46 5.09 4.63
N ALA A 28 -11.30 5.23 3.29
CA ALA A 28 -12.07 6.19 2.51
C ALA A 28 -13.56 5.86 2.51
N ALA A 29 -13.90 4.60 2.29
CA ALA A 29 -15.30 4.16 2.30
C ALA A 29 -15.95 4.30 3.69
N ALA A 30 -15.25 3.85 4.75
CA ALA A 30 -15.72 3.99 6.12
C ALA A 30 -15.87 5.44 6.53
N ALA A 31 -14.92 6.32 6.17
CA ALA A 31 -14.97 7.74 6.52
C ALA A 31 -16.12 8.46 5.79
N ALA A 32 -16.33 8.19 4.51
CA ALA A 32 -17.45 8.77 3.80
C ALA A 32 -18.80 8.31 4.40
N ALA A 33 -18.94 7.04 4.76
CA ALA A 33 -20.14 6.50 5.38
C ALA A 33 -20.35 7.05 6.81
N ARG A 34 -19.28 7.24 7.59
CA ARG A 34 -19.33 7.92 8.90
C ARG A 34 -19.93 9.31 8.80
N GLU A 35 -19.64 10.03 7.74
CA GLU A 35 -20.19 11.38 7.49
C GLU A 35 -21.62 11.35 6.85
N GLY A 36 -22.24 10.17 6.72
CA GLY A 36 -23.63 9.99 6.29
C GLY A 36 -23.82 9.76 4.79
N ALA A 37 -22.77 9.61 3.99
CA ALA A 37 -22.88 9.26 2.58
C ALA A 37 -23.28 7.79 2.38
N ARG A 38 -24.07 7.49 1.34
CA ARG A 38 -24.30 6.12 0.85
C ARG A 38 -23.10 5.72 0.00
N VAL A 39 -22.35 4.70 0.47
CA VAL A 39 -21.05 4.34 -0.11
C VAL A 39 -21.08 2.97 -0.72
N LEU A 40 -20.52 2.85 -1.93
CA LEU A 40 -20.16 1.58 -2.57
C LEU A 40 -18.64 1.49 -2.71
N LEU A 41 -18.07 0.38 -2.28
CA LEU A 41 -16.69 0.00 -2.55
C LEU A 41 -16.65 -1.17 -3.53
N LEU A 42 -15.89 -0.99 -4.63
CA LEU A 42 -15.62 -2.03 -5.63
C LEU A 42 -14.22 -2.59 -5.40
N GLU A 43 -14.10 -3.92 -5.23
CA GLU A 43 -12.83 -4.61 -5.06
C GLU A 43 -12.69 -5.73 -6.12
N SER A 44 -11.59 -5.70 -6.85
CA SER A 44 -11.30 -6.66 -7.91
C SER A 44 -10.97 -8.07 -7.40
N GLY A 45 -10.46 -8.15 -6.18
CA GLY A 45 -10.14 -9.39 -5.49
C GLY A 45 -11.28 -9.95 -4.63
N GLY A 46 -10.97 -11.01 -3.88
CA GLY A 46 -11.89 -11.69 -2.96
C GLY A 46 -11.73 -11.28 -1.51
N CYS A 47 -10.91 -10.29 -1.19
CA CYS A 47 -10.71 -9.78 0.17
C CYS A 47 -10.31 -8.31 0.19
N LEU A 48 -10.62 -7.63 1.29
CA LEU A 48 -10.16 -6.27 1.58
C LEU A 48 -8.72 -6.28 2.14
N GLY A 49 -8.10 -5.09 2.20
CA GLY A 49 -6.77 -4.86 2.77
C GLY A 49 -5.63 -4.81 1.76
N GLY A 50 -5.88 -5.13 0.49
CA GLY A 50 -4.92 -4.98 -0.61
C GLY A 50 -3.56 -5.62 -0.32
N MET A 51 -2.47 -4.82 -0.28
CA MET A 51 -1.11 -5.35 -0.05
C MET A 51 -0.93 -5.99 1.33
N ALA A 52 -1.69 -5.57 2.34
CA ALA A 52 -1.66 -6.19 3.66
C ALA A 52 -2.27 -7.60 3.70
N THR A 53 -3.15 -7.92 2.77
CA THR A 53 -3.87 -9.20 2.70
C THR A 53 -3.56 -9.97 1.42
N ALA A 54 -4.06 -9.54 0.26
CA ALA A 54 -3.79 -10.20 -1.02
C ALA A 54 -2.29 -10.16 -1.41
N GLY A 55 -1.54 -9.14 -0.97
CA GLY A 55 -0.11 -9.01 -1.20
C GLY A 55 0.78 -9.70 -0.16
N LEU A 56 0.23 -10.24 0.93
CA LEU A 56 0.97 -10.89 2.03
C LEU A 56 2.14 -10.06 2.58
N VAL A 57 2.02 -8.73 2.60
CA VAL A 57 3.05 -7.90 3.24
C VAL A 57 3.12 -8.23 4.72
N THR A 58 4.33 -8.51 5.22
CA THR A 58 4.57 -9.23 6.47
C THR A 58 4.29 -8.43 7.74
N SER A 59 4.42 -7.09 7.68
CA SER A 59 4.25 -6.20 8.82
C SER A 59 3.78 -4.81 8.43
N TRP A 60 3.20 -4.13 9.40
CA TRP A 60 2.92 -2.71 9.31
C TRP A 60 4.23 -1.92 9.35
N ALA A 61 4.38 -0.93 8.49
CA ALA A 61 5.38 0.11 8.68
C ALA A 61 5.09 0.89 9.98
N PRO A 62 6.08 1.61 10.55
CA PRO A 62 5.90 2.37 11.78
C PRO A 62 4.70 3.31 11.79
N PHE A 63 3.95 3.31 12.89
CA PHE A 63 2.86 4.24 13.17
C PHE A 63 3.31 5.44 13.98
N SER A 64 4.50 5.37 14.59
CA SER A 64 5.06 6.42 15.44
C SER A 64 6.22 7.16 14.76
N ASP A 65 6.51 8.35 15.27
CA ASP A 65 7.73 9.12 14.94
C ASP A 65 8.85 8.88 15.97
N GLY A 66 8.70 7.82 16.78
CA GLY A 66 9.61 7.48 17.88
C GLY A 66 9.33 8.22 19.18
N GLU A 67 8.39 9.15 19.21
CA GLU A 67 7.92 9.87 20.42
C GLU A 67 6.41 9.73 20.62
N LYS A 68 5.65 9.73 19.53
CA LYS A 68 4.19 9.69 19.55
C LYS A 68 3.63 8.97 18.34
N LEU A 69 2.42 8.50 18.46
CA LEU A 69 1.65 7.94 17.36
C LEU A 69 1.28 9.07 16.37
N VAL A 70 1.64 8.92 15.10
CA VAL A 70 1.36 9.87 14.02
C VAL A 70 0.11 9.45 13.23
N TYR A 71 0.03 8.19 12.83
CA TYR A 71 -1.14 7.68 12.10
C TYR A 71 -2.21 7.22 13.06
N ARG A 72 -3.14 8.14 13.37
CA ARG A 72 -4.24 7.98 14.34
C ARG A 72 -5.58 7.79 13.63
N GLY A 73 -6.69 7.99 14.34
CA GLY A 73 -8.04 7.84 13.80
C GLY A 73 -8.34 6.42 13.36
N MET A 74 -8.87 6.24 12.16
CA MET A 74 -9.18 4.92 11.61
C MET A 74 -7.94 4.04 11.43
N ALA A 75 -6.79 4.64 11.11
CA ALA A 75 -5.53 3.90 10.97
C ALA A 75 -5.14 3.21 12.28
N GLN A 76 -5.21 3.93 13.40
CA GLN A 76 -4.95 3.37 14.73
C GLN A 76 -5.97 2.29 15.10
N THR A 77 -7.24 2.51 14.83
CA THR A 77 -8.30 1.53 15.10
C THR A 77 -8.04 0.21 14.39
N ILE A 78 -7.64 0.26 13.13
CA ILE A 78 -7.31 -0.94 12.33
C ILE A 78 -6.08 -1.63 12.89
N LEU A 79 -5.00 -0.90 13.25
CA LEU A 79 -3.81 -1.48 13.88
C LEU A 79 -4.15 -2.20 15.19
N GLU A 80 -4.90 -1.55 16.08
CA GLU A 80 -5.27 -2.13 17.38
C GLU A 80 -6.09 -3.42 17.23
N ARG A 81 -7.03 -3.44 16.28
CA ARG A 81 -7.81 -4.64 15.97
C ARG A 81 -6.95 -5.74 15.34
N ALA A 82 -6.06 -5.37 14.42
CA ALA A 82 -5.21 -6.32 13.70
C ALA A 82 -4.21 -7.04 14.62
N LYS A 83 -3.66 -6.33 15.64
CA LYS A 83 -2.69 -6.92 16.57
C LYS A 83 -3.31 -7.71 17.73
N ALA A 84 -4.62 -7.58 17.98
CA ALA A 84 -5.29 -8.19 19.13
C ALA A 84 -5.06 -9.71 19.30
N PRO A 85 -5.02 -10.56 18.25
CA PRO A 85 -4.75 -12.00 18.40
C PRO A 85 -3.26 -12.34 18.54
N LEU A 86 -2.36 -11.41 18.26
CA LEU A 86 -0.91 -11.66 18.22
C LEU A 86 -0.31 -11.64 19.63
N ARG A 87 -0.53 -12.71 20.40
CA ARG A 87 -0.15 -12.81 21.81
C ARG A 87 1.36 -12.69 22.09
N HIS A 88 2.19 -12.87 21.08
CA HIS A 88 3.65 -12.75 21.18
C HIS A 88 4.13 -11.31 20.94
N ILE A 89 3.23 -10.39 20.56
CA ILE A 89 3.53 -8.99 20.32
C ILE A 89 3.17 -8.16 21.55
N PRO A 90 4.07 -7.29 22.05
CA PRO A 90 3.78 -6.38 23.15
C PRO A 90 2.55 -5.50 22.82
N PRO A 91 1.62 -5.31 23.79
CA PRO A 91 0.42 -4.49 23.54
C PRO A 91 0.69 -3.04 23.15
N ASP A 92 1.81 -2.48 23.59
CA ASP A 92 2.27 -1.12 23.31
C ASP A 92 3.09 -1.01 22.02
N MET A 93 3.41 -2.12 21.36
CA MET A 93 4.10 -2.11 20.08
C MET A 93 3.19 -1.51 18.99
N VAL A 94 3.68 -0.46 18.33
CA VAL A 94 2.96 0.24 17.26
C VAL A 94 3.77 0.34 15.97
N ASP A 95 5.04 -0.04 16.00
CA ASP A 95 5.96 0.01 14.88
C ASP A 95 6.41 -1.40 14.51
N TRP A 96 6.47 -1.70 13.21
CA TRP A 96 6.87 -3.01 12.69
C TRP A 96 6.05 -4.18 13.25
N VAL A 97 4.75 -3.95 13.49
CA VAL A 97 3.84 -4.98 14.00
C VAL A 97 3.58 -6.02 12.90
N PRO A 98 3.83 -7.32 13.15
CA PRO A 98 3.49 -8.40 12.21
C PRO A 98 2.00 -8.42 11.84
N ILE A 99 1.69 -8.99 10.68
CA ILE A 99 0.31 -9.08 10.19
C ILE A 99 -0.14 -10.53 10.14
N ASP A 100 -1.15 -10.87 10.94
CA ASP A 100 -1.99 -12.05 10.70
C ASP A 100 -2.98 -11.72 9.60
N VAL A 101 -2.70 -12.21 8.39
CA VAL A 101 -3.46 -11.90 7.18
C VAL A 101 -4.91 -12.35 7.28
N GLU A 102 -5.17 -13.56 7.79
CA GLU A 102 -6.51 -14.11 7.88
C GLU A 102 -7.38 -13.39 8.92
N HIS A 103 -6.75 -12.94 10.00
CA HIS A 103 -7.43 -12.09 10.96
C HIS A 103 -7.69 -10.69 10.37
N LEU A 104 -6.71 -10.10 9.69
CA LEU A 104 -6.84 -8.77 9.12
C LEU A 104 -7.94 -8.67 8.06
N LYS A 105 -8.16 -9.73 7.25
CA LYS A 105 -9.31 -9.79 6.34
C LYS A 105 -10.62 -9.57 7.08
N ARG A 106 -10.84 -10.29 8.19
CA ARG A 106 -12.04 -10.14 9.03
C ARG A 106 -12.13 -8.76 9.68
N VAL A 107 -10.99 -8.20 10.11
CA VAL A 107 -10.95 -6.83 10.68
C VAL A 107 -11.49 -5.82 9.66
N TYR A 108 -11.09 -5.92 8.40
CA TYR A 108 -11.60 -5.01 7.37
C TYR A 108 -13.07 -5.26 7.02
N ASP A 109 -13.49 -6.53 6.95
CA ASP A 109 -14.89 -6.88 6.69
C ASP A 109 -15.81 -6.31 7.78
N ASP A 110 -15.49 -6.56 9.04
CA ASP A 110 -16.23 -6.06 10.20
C ASP A 110 -16.19 -4.52 10.25
N PHE A 111 -15.02 -3.92 9.98
CA PHE A 111 -14.85 -2.48 9.98
C PHE A 111 -15.77 -1.78 8.98
N LEU A 112 -15.85 -2.26 7.75
CA LEU A 112 -16.74 -1.67 6.75
C LEU A 112 -18.22 -1.95 7.04
N ALA A 113 -18.53 -3.13 7.58
CA ALA A 113 -19.90 -3.48 7.98
C ALA A 113 -20.42 -2.58 9.10
N GLU A 114 -19.60 -2.22 10.09
CA GLU A 114 -19.95 -1.28 11.17
C GLU A 114 -20.42 0.08 10.66
N TYR A 115 -19.85 0.55 9.53
CA TYR A 115 -20.24 1.81 8.88
C TYR A 115 -21.32 1.63 7.82
N GLY A 116 -21.80 0.42 7.57
CA GLY A 116 -22.83 0.16 6.57
C GLY A 116 -22.39 0.36 5.12
N VAL A 117 -21.10 0.20 4.84
CA VAL A 117 -20.55 0.33 3.49
C VAL A 117 -20.98 -0.86 2.62
N GLY A 118 -21.52 -0.58 1.43
CA GLY A 118 -21.75 -1.59 0.41
C GLY A 118 -20.44 -2.05 -0.22
N VAL A 119 -20.14 -3.35 -0.18
CA VAL A 119 -18.93 -3.93 -0.80
C VAL A 119 -19.30 -4.86 -1.94
N ARG A 120 -18.54 -4.81 -3.04
CA ARG A 120 -18.64 -5.78 -4.15
C ARG A 120 -17.25 -6.35 -4.44
N PHE A 121 -17.05 -7.58 -4.00
CA PHE A 121 -15.85 -8.37 -4.34
C PHE A 121 -15.89 -8.91 -5.78
N ASN A 122 -14.73 -9.31 -6.30
CA ASN A 122 -14.58 -9.86 -7.65
C ASN A 122 -15.25 -8.96 -8.70
N THR A 123 -15.14 -7.67 -8.51
CA THR A 123 -15.77 -6.63 -9.33
C THR A 123 -14.70 -5.64 -9.76
N MET A 124 -14.21 -5.82 -10.99
CA MET A 124 -13.10 -5.06 -11.54
C MET A 124 -13.62 -3.79 -12.24
N LEU A 125 -13.02 -2.65 -11.95
CA LEU A 125 -13.21 -1.43 -12.72
C LEU A 125 -12.61 -1.64 -14.12
N VAL A 126 -13.36 -1.30 -15.18
CA VAL A 126 -12.95 -1.53 -16.57
C VAL A 126 -13.12 -0.30 -17.46
N GLY A 127 -13.63 0.81 -16.93
CA GLY A 127 -13.81 2.04 -17.67
C GLY A 127 -14.45 3.13 -16.83
N ALA A 128 -14.40 4.35 -17.34
CA ALA A 128 -15.14 5.51 -16.85
C ALA A 128 -15.71 6.28 -18.04
N ASP A 129 -16.88 6.84 -17.84
CA ASP A 129 -17.51 7.80 -18.77
C ASP A 129 -17.33 9.19 -18.17
N THR A 130 -16.67 10.09 -18.93
CA THR A 130 -16.27 11.41 -18.44
C THR A 130 -16.69 12.46 -19.45
N ASP A 131 -17.33 13.51 -18.98
CA ASP A 131 -17.77 14.62 -19.83
C ASP A 131 -16.59 15.56 -20.21
N ALA A 132 -16.91 16.56 -21.02
CA ALA A 132 -15.90 17.52 -21.51
C ALA A 132 -15.35 18.45 -20.41
N SER A 133 -16.00 18.53 -19.23
CA SER A 133 -15.50 19.30 -18.08
C SER A 133 -14.53 18.51 -17.21
N GLY A 134 -14.35 17.22 -17.47
CA GLY A 134 -13.59 16.30 -16.62
C GLY A 134 -14.40 15.70 -15.49
N ARG A 135 -15.73 15.79 -15.56
CA ARG A 135 -16.63 15.16 -14.58
C ARG A 135 -16.91 13.72 -14.98
N VAL A 136 -16.61 12.80 -14.10
CA VAL A 136 -16.98 11.38 -14.27
C VAL A 136 -18.49 11.24 -14.06
N GLU A 137 -19.21 10.83 -15.12
CA GLU A 137 -20.63 10.57 -15.07
C GLU A 137 -20.98 9.19 -14.54
N ALA A 138 -20.17 8.19 -14.92
CA ALA A 138 -20.30 6.82 -14.42
C ALA A 138 -18.98 6.06 -14.53
N VAL A 139 -18.78 5.07 -13.69
CA VAL A 139 -17.73 4.06 -13.86
C VAL A 139 -18.35 2.75 -14.31
N ILE A 140 -17.60 2.00 -15.11
CA ILE A 140 -18.01 0.71 -15.63
C ILE A 140 -17.22 -0.37 -14.92
N ALA A 141 -17.91 -1.34 -14.34
CA ALA A 141 -17.30 -2.49 -13.68
C ALA A 141 -17.75 -3.80 -14.31
N ALA A 142 -16.85 -4.78 -14.28
CA ALA A 142 -17.07 -6.14 -14.76
C ALA A 142 -17.04 -7.15 -13.61
N ASN A 143 -18.00 -8.07 -13.61
CA ASN A 143 -18.02 -9.22 -12.72
C ASN A 143 -18.75 -10.40 -13.39
N LYS A 144 -19.06 -11.47 -12.63
CA LYS A 144 -19.76 -12.66 -13.21
C LYS A 144 -21.18 -12.36 -13.72
N ALA A 145 -21.82 -11.26 -13.29
CA ALA A 145 -23.10 -10.83 -13.82
C ALA A 145 -22.97 -10.05 -15.15
N GLY A 146 -21.75 -9.73 -15.58
CA GLY A 146 -21.44 -8.97 -16.76
C GLY A 146 -20.94 -7.57 -16.46
N LEU A 147 -21.27 -6.60 -17.31
CA LEU A 147 -20.93 -5.18 -17.10
C LEU A 147 -22.07 -4.46 -16.40
N THR A 148 -21.73 -3.57 -15.49
CA THR A 148 -22.65 -2.64 -14.82
C THR A 148 -22.01 -1.26 -14.77
N ALA A 149 -22.78 -0.23 -15.11
CA ALA A 149 -22.38 1.15 -14.87
C ALA A 149 -22.85 1.58 -13.47
N TYR A 150 -22.00 2.30 -12.76
CA TYR A 150 -22.30 2.86 -11.44
C TYR A 150 -22.12 4.37 -11.49
N ARG A 151 -23.16 5.10 -11.09
CA ARG A 151 -23.14 6.55 -10.98
C ARG A 151 -23.08 6.95 -9.51
N ALA A 152 -22.19 7.87 -9.19
CA ALA A 152 -22.07 8.51 -7.90
C ALA A 152 -21.79 10.01 -8.08
N LYS A 153 -21.94 10.79 -7.03
CA LYS A 153 -21.58 12.21 -7.07
C LYS A 153 -20.07 12.42 -7.02
N VAL A 154 -19.38 11.60 -6.21
CA VAL A 154 -17.93 11.63 -6.03
C VAL A 154 -17.36 10.24 -6.16
N TYR A 155 -16.19 10.15 -6.77
CA TYR A 155 -15.42 8.92 -6.96
C TYR A 155 -14.08 9.04 -6.23
N ILE A 156 -13.66 7.95 -5.57
CA ILE A 156 -12.34 7.90 -4.93
C ILE A 156 -11.55 6.75 -5.54
N ASP A 157 -10.45 7.07 -6.20
CA ASP A 157 -9.51 6.09 -6.75
C ASP A 157 -8.54 5.63 -5.65
N CYS A 158 -8.71 4.39 -5.23
CA CYS A 158 -7.83 3.66 -4.31
C CYS A 158 -7.34 2.35 -4.95
N THR A 159 -7.33 2.25 -6.28
CA THR A 159 -6.95 1.04 -7.02
C THR A 159 -5.48 0.65 -6.83
N GLY A 160 -4.66 1.60 -6.37
CA GLY A 160 -3.23 1.41 -6.18
C GLY A 160 -2.41 1.62 -7.45
N ASP A 161 -3.06 1.66 -8.60
CA ASP A 161 -2.44 1.93 -9.91
C ASP A 161 -3.10 3.12 -10.64
N ALA A 162 -3.99 3.85 -9.95
CA ALA A 162 -4.76 5.00 -10.45
C ALA A 162 -5.60 4.64 -11.70
N ASP A 163 -6.27 3.49 -11.67
CA ASP A 163 -7.01 2.98 -12.83
C ASP A 163 -8.25 3.82 -13.13
N LEU A 164 -8.98 4.29 -12.09
CA LEU A 164 -10.13 5.17 -12.29
C LEU A 164 -9.70 6.48 -12.94
N ALA A 165 -8.66 7.12 -12.39
CA ALA A 165 -8.10 8.35 -12.96
C ALA A 165 -7.63 8.14 -14.41
N ALA A 166 -7.01 6.98 -14.72
CA ALA A 166 -6.58 6.65 -16.08
C ALA A 166 -7.75 6.48 -17.04
N TYR A 167 -8.80 5.77 -16.63
CA TYR A 167 -10.00 5.59 -17.45
C TYR A 167 -10.78 6.89 -17.65
N ALA A 168 -10.73 7.80 -16.67
CA ALA A 168 -11.34 9.12 -16.74
C ALA A 168 -10.55 10.15 -17.55
N GLY A 169 -9.38 9.78 -18.10
CA GLY A 169 -8.53 10.68 -18.89
C GLY A 169 -7.61 11.57 -18.06
N GLY A 170 -7.40 11.24 -16.80
CA GLY A 170 -6.47 11.93 -15.90
C GLY A 170 -5.02 11.89 -16.37
N THR A 171 -4.22 12.84 -15.92
CA THR A 171 -2.79 12.96 -16.26
C THR A 171 -1.92 12.45 -15.11
N PHE A 172 -0.70 12.03 -15.46
CA PHE A 172 0.24 11.41 -14.54
C PHE A 172 1.57 12.14 -14.53
N GLN A 173 2.36 11.92 -13.49
CA GLN A 173 3.72 12.45 -13.39
C GLN A 173 4.56 11.94 -14.60
N PRO A 174 5.42 12.77 -15.18
CA PRO A 174 6.13 12.41 -16.42
C PRO A 174 7.13 11.26 -16.26
N ASP A 175 7.64 11.06 -15.04
CA ASP A 175 8.62 10.02 -14.70
C ASP A 175 8.03 8.61 -14.50
N VAL A 176 6.71 8.43 -14.71
CA VAL A 176 6.08 7.09 -14.67
C VAL A 176 6.56 6.17 -15.80
N GLN A 177 7.24 6.72 -16.82
CA GLN A 177 7.86 5.95 -17.90
C GLN A 177 9.23 5.36 -17.51
N GLU A 178 9.83 5.81 -16.42
CA GLU A 178 11.09 5.26 -15.93
C GLU A 178 10.87 3.88 -15.28
N GLU A 179 11.96 3.07 -15.19
CA GLU A 179 11.88 1.78 -14.49
C GLU A 179 11.37 1.98 -13.05
N PRO A 180 10.28 1.28 -12.67
CA PRO A 180 9.72 1.39 -11.32
C PRO A 180 10.60 0.66 -10.30
N MET A 181 10.39 0.97 -9.02
CA MET A 181 10.96 0.16 -7.93
C MET A 181 10.57 -1.31 -8.12
N PRO A 182 11.52 -2.26 -7.84
CA PRO A 182 11.25 -3.68 -8.01
C PRO A 182 10.07 -4.14 -7.15
N ALA A 183 9.30 -5.07 -7.69
CA ALA A 183 8.19 -5.72 -7.02
C ALA A 183 8.66 -6.95 -6.22
N THR A 184 7.84 -7.44 -5.29
CA THR A 184 8.09 -8.68 -4.54
C THR A 184 6.84 -9.54 -4.50
N LEU A 185 6.98 -10.84 -4.70
CA LEU A 185 5.91 -11.79 -4.38
C LEU A 185 6.17 -12.35 -2.98
N CYS A 186 5.49 -11.82 -1.96
CA CYS A 186 5.64 -12.29 -0.59
C CYS A 186 5.18 -13.75 -0.46
N PHE A 187 5.67 -14.44 0.57
CA PHE A 187 5.37 -15.84 0.79
C PHE A 187 5.42 -16.20 2.28
N VAL A 188 4.89 -17.37 2.63
CA VAL A 188 4.81 -17.86 3.99
C VAL A 188 5.43 -19.25 4.08
N LEU A 189 6.28 -19.46 5.09
CA LEU A 189 6.81 -20.77 5.46
C LEU A 189 6.18 -21.22 6.78
N ALA A 190 5.87 -22.51 6.87
CA ALA A 190 5.42 -23.14 8.11
C ALA A 190 6.36 -24.28 8.52
N ASN A 191 6.12 -24.84 9.73
CA ASN A 191 6.95 -25.81 10.40
C ASN A 191 8.38 -25.29 10.65
N VAL A 192 8.48 -23.99 10.91
CA VAL A 192 9.72 -23.34 11.37
C VAL A 192 9.89 -23.62 12.85
N ASP A 193 11.10 -24.03 13.28
CA ASP A 193 11.41 -24.10 14.68
C ASP A 193 11.50 -22.67 15.26
N THR A 194 10.42 -22.26 15.95
CA THR A 194 10.29 -20.90 16.49
C THR A 194 11.39 -20.59 17.50
N TYR A 195 11.80 -21.56 18.33
CA TYR A 195 12.85 -21.32 19.31
C TYR A 195 14.21 -21.11 18.63
N ALA A 196 14.57 -21.97 17.68
CA ALA A 196 15.80 -21.81 16.90
C ALA A 196 15.78 -20.50 16.09
N TYR A 197 14.65 -20.17 15.45
CA TYR A 197 14.47 -18.91 14.71
C TYR A 197 14.76 -17.68 15.59
N LEU A 198 14.26 -17.66 16.83
CA LEU A 198 14.42 -16.51 17.73
C LEU A 198 15.74 -16.51 18.49
N TYR A 199 16.21 -17.67 18.99
CA TYR A 199 17.22 -17.77 20.05
C TYR A 199 18.41 -18.66 19.71
N ASP A 200 18.53 -19.22 18.51
CA ASP A 200 19.72 -19.98 18.14
C ASP A 200 20.99 -19.15 18.42
N PRO A 201 22.02 -19.70 19.14
CA PRO A 201 23.18 -18.92 19.52
C PRO A 201 23.96 -18.29 18.37
N GLN A 202 23.91 -18.89 17.18
CA GLN A 202 24.60 -18.41 15.99
C GLN A 202 23.70 -17.61 15.04
N TYR A 203 22.42 -18.00 14.90
CA TYR A 203 21.55 -17.51 13.85
C TYR A 203 20.22 -16.92 14.33
N GLY A 204 19.89 -17.05 15.62
CA GLY A 204 18.61 -16.56 16.15
C GLY A 204 18.45 -15.04 16.02
N GLN A 205 17.26 -14.61 15.64
CA GLN A 205 16.97 -13.21 15.35
C GLN A 205 17.22 -12.29 16.55
N LEU A 206 16.92 -12.76 17.76
CA LEU A 206 17.13 -11.98 18.98
C LEU A 206 18.55 -12.10 19.55
N THR A 207 19.33 -13.14 19.14
CA THR A 207 20.67 -13.39 19.65
C THR A 207 21.73 -12.62 18.87
N VAL A 208 21.62 -12.58 17.55
CA VAL A 208 22.60 -11.99 16.64
C VAL A 208 22.06 -10.81 15.83
N GLY A 209 20.98 -10.22 16.30
CA GLY A 209 20.46 -8.96 15.73
C GLY A 209 19.98 -9.08 14.30
N GLY A 210 19.13 -10.05 14.01
CA GLY A 210 18.52 -10.18 12.69
C GLY A 210 19.47 -10.77 11.66
N ILE A 211 19.95 -12.01 11.87
CA ILE A 211 20.84 -12.70 10.92
C ILE A 211 20.22 -12.85 9.51
N LEU A 212 18.92 -12.73 9.38
CA LEU A 212 18.23 -12.72 8.10
C LEU A 212 18.16 -11.31 7.48
N ALA A 213 18.55 -10.27 8.21
CA ALA A 213 18.53 -8.89 7.70
C ALA A 213 19.81 -8.56 6.93
N SER A 214 19.69 -7.88 5.80
CA SER A 214 20.81 -7.39 5.01
C SER A 214 21.67 -6.34 5.74
N ALA A 215 21.10 -5.65 6.73
CA ALA A 215 21.85 -4.72 7.60
C ALA A 215 22.86 -5.43 8.51
N ASN A 216 22.72 -6.74 8.73
CA ASN A 216 23.71 -7.51 9.50
C ASN A 216 24.85 -7.97 8.57
N PRO A 217 26.10 -7.51 8.76
CA PRO A 217 27.22 -7.86 7.88
C PRO A 217 27.57 -9.37 7.90
N HIS A 218 27.12 -10.09 8.93
CA HIS A 218 27.33 -11.55 9.05
C HIS A 218 26.17 -12.37 8.49
N SER A 219 25.14 -11.72 7.97
CA SER A 219 23.98 -12.39 7.37
C SER A 219 24.40 -13.22 6.15
N PHE A 220 23.87 -14.42 6.06
CA PHE A 220 24.08 -15.26 4.88
C PHE A 220 23.36 -14.70 3.64
N VAL A 221 22.44 -13.76 3.77
CA VAL A 221 21.76 -13.14 2.63
C VAL A 221 22.74 -12.48 1.66
N HIS A 222 23.92 -12.06 2.14
CA HIS A 222 24.99 -11.52 1.29
C HIS A 222 25.62 -12.54 0.35
N ARG A 223 25.48 -13.83 0.62
CA ARG A 223 26.00 -14.93 -0.21
C ARG A 223 25.00 -15.38 -1.27
N LEU A 224 23.70 -15.17 -1.04
CA LEU A 224 22.63 -15.68 -1.89
C LEU A 224 22.75 -15.20 -3.36
N PRO A 225 23.03 -13.92 -3.65
CA PRO A 225 23.12 -13.44 -5.03
C PRO A 225 24.32 -14.01 -5.82
N GLN A 226 25.22 -14.74 -5.15
CA GLN A 226 26.42 -15.34 -5.75
C GLN A 226 26.36 -16.87 -5.71
N ASP A 227 25.26 -17.44 -5.24
CA ASP A 227 25.08 -18.88 -5.11
C ASP A 227 24.32 -19.44 -6.31
N ASP A 228 25.01 -20.11 -7.22
CA ASP A 228 24.46 -20.69 -8.44
C ASP A 228 23.30 -21.67 -8.21
N ARG A 229 23.10 -22.15 -6.97
CA ARG A 229 21.95 -22.99 -6.59
C ARG A 229 20.62 -22.21 -6.53
N PHE A 230 20.71 -20.87 -6.43
CA PHE A 230 19.57 -19.96 -6.27
C PHE A 230 19.65 -18.80 -7.27
N PRO A 231 19.63 -19.07 -8.58
CA PRO A 231 19.95 -18.08 -9.62
C PRO A 231 18.94 -16.93 -9.74
N HIS A 232 17.75 -17.05 -9.14
CA HIS A 232 16.74 -16.00 -9.16
C HIS A 232 16.80 -15.08 -7.93
N ILE A 233 17.61 -15.41 -6.91
CA ILE A 233 17.88 -14.51 -5.77
C ILE A 233 19.06 -13.62 -6.15
N VAL A 234 18.75 -12.43 -6.69
CA VAL A 234 19.75 -11.55 -7.33
C VAL A 234 20.24 -10.40 -6.45
N ASP A 235 19.66 -10.25 -5.26
CA ASP A 235 20.03 -9.23 -4.27
C ASP A 235 19.81 -9.72 -2.83
N THR A 236 20.01 -8.82 -1.87
CA THR A 236 19.99 -9.14 -0.43
C THR A 236 18.63 -8.82 0.23
N HIS A 237 17.58 -8.51 -0.54
CA HIS A 237 16.30 -8.13 0.02
C HIS A 237 15.62 -9.32 0.71
N LEU A 238 15.55 -9.23 2.02
CA LEU A 238 14.87 -10.21 2.86
C LEU A 238 14.35 -9.53 4.13
N CYS A 239 13.03 -9.33 4.22
CA CYS A 239 12.31 -8.99 5.43
C CYS A 239 11.49 -10.20 5.86
N ASN A 240 11.35 -10.41 7.17
CA ASN A 240 10.67 -11.58 7.70
C ASN A 240 10.04 -11.28 9.05
N ASP A 241 8.88 -11.86 9.31
CA ASP A 241 8.13 -11.66 10.54
C ASP A 241 7.50 -12.96 11.02
N LEU A 242 7.61 -13.24 12.33
CA LEU A 242 6.91 -14.34 12.98
C LEU A 242 5.44 -13.95 13.14
N ILE A 243 4.56 -14.61 12.40
CA ILE A 243 3.12 -14.31 12.42
C ILE A 243 2.31 -15.26 13.30
N GLY A 244 2.92 -16.36 13.72
CA GLY A 244 2.33 -17.34 14.61
C GLY A 244 3.31 -18.47 14.94
N PRO A 245 2.98 -19.38 15.87
CA PRO A 245 3.86 -20.48 16.25
C PRO A 245 4.27 -21.33 15.04
N GLY A 246 5.55 -21.35 14.72
CA GLY A 246 6.11 -22.10 13.59
C GLY A 246 5.76 -21.53 12.21
N VAL A 247 5.27 -20.30 12.12
CA VAL A 247 4.87 -19.66 10.84
C VAL A 247 5.58 -18.33 10.69
N VAL A 248 6.38 -18.20 9.63
CA VAL A 248 7.14 -17.00 9.30
C VAL A 248 6.75 -16.51 7.92
N ALA A 249 6.38 -15.23 7.82
CA ALA A 249 6.08 -14.55 6.57
C ALA A 249 7.33 -13.83 6.04
N PHE A 250 7.45 -13.75 4.72
CA PHE A 250 8.60 -13.18 4.04
C PHE A 250 8.20 -12.15 2.97
N ASN A 251 8.80 -10.98 3.05
CA ASN A 251 8.88 -10.02 1.97
C ASN A 251 10.33 -10.08 1.46
N ALA A 252 10.61 -10.97 0.54
CA ALA A 252 11.97 -11.32 0.14
C ALA A 252 12.08 -11.56 -1.37
N GLY A 253 13.25 -11.18 -1.91
CA GLY A 253 13.55 -11.22 -3.33
C GLY A 253 12.86 -10.10 -4.12
N HIS A 254 13.52 -9.68 -5.20
CA HIS A 254 12.99 -8.65 -6.09
C HIS A 254 12.74 -9.21 -7.49
N VAL A 255 11.65 -8.77 -8.09
CA VAL A 255 11.35 -8.90 -9.50
C VAL A 255 11.41 -7.50 -10.10
N PHE A 256 12.38 -7.28 -10.99
CA PHE A 256 12.68 -5.96 -11.57
C PHE A 256 11.83 -5.65 -12.79
N ALA A 257 11.71 -4.35 -13.10
CA ALA A 257 11.04 -3.83 -14.29
C ALA A 257 9.60 -4.35 -14.46
N VAL A 258 8.84 -4.38 -13.36
CA VAL A 258 7.45 -4.82 -13.39
C VAL A 258 6.55 -3.63 -13.68
N ASP A 259 6.03 -3.56 -14.89
CA ASP A 259 4.93 -2.66 -15.24
C ASP A 259 3.62 -3.24 -14.68
N ALA A 260 3.09 -2.61 -13.64
CA ALA A 260 1.84 -3.02 -12.99
C ALA A 260 0.60 -2.83 -13.89
N THR A 261 0.72 -2.04 -14.96
CA THR A 261 -0.36 -1.75 -15.90
C THR A 261 -0.37 -2.68 -17.12
N ASP A 262 0.68 -3.50 -17.29
CA ASP A 262 0.73 -4.57 -18.30
C ASP A 262 0.43 -5.95 -17.66
N PRO A 263 -0.75 -6.54 -17.92
CA PRO A 263 -1.12 -7.83 -17.35
C PRO A 263 -0.18 -8.98 -17.78
N ALA A 264 0.46 -8.89 -18.95
CA ALA A 264 1.43 -9.88 -19.39
C ALA A 264 2.73 -9.77 -18.57
N CYS A 265 3.16 -8.54 -18.27
CA CYS A 265 4.31 -8.28 -17.40
C CYS A 265 4.05 -8.79 -15.97
N VAL A 266 2.90 -8.44 -15.38
CA VAL A 266 2.50 -8.90 -14.04
C VAL A 266 2.41 -10.42 -13.97
N SER A 267 1.86 -11.09 -15.01
CA SER A 267 1.77 -12.55 -15.07
C SER A 267 3.15 -13.22 -15.03
N ARG A 268 4.10 -12.70 -15.81
CA ARG A 268 5.49 -13.19 -15.76
C ARG A 268 6.14 -12.94 -14.40
N ALA A 269 5.91 -11.75 -13.82
CA ALA A 269 6.45 -11.40 -12.50
C ALA A 269 5.95 -12.34 -11.39
N ILE A 270 4.66 -12.69 -11.37
CA ILE A 270 4.08 -13.64 -10.42
C ILE A 270 4.72 -15.03 -10.59
N ALA A 271 4.87 -15.50 -11.82
CA ALA A 271 5.51 -16.80 -12.09
C ALA A 271 6.98 -16.82 -11.60
N THR A 272 7.74 -15.76 -11.87
CA THR A 272 9.11 -15.58 -11.39
C THR A 272 9.15 -15.51 -9.86
N GLY A 273 8.26 -14.76 -9.24
CA GLY A 273 8.18 -14.64 -7.79
C GLY A 273 7.94 -15.99 -7.08
N ARG A 274 7.15 -16.88 -7.68
CA ARG A 274 6.95 -18.24 -7.16
C ARG A 274 8.24 -19.08 -7.20
N VAL A 275 9.04 -18.91 -8.25
CA VAL A 275 10.36 -19.56 -8.33
C VAL A 275 11.27 -19.04 -7.22
N ILE A 276 11.34 -17.72 -7.05
CA ILE A 276 12.13 -17.06 -6.01
C ILE A 276 11.72 -17.55 -4.61
N ALA A 277 10.41 -17.63 -4.32
CA ALA A 277 9.91 -18.15 -3.03
C ALA A 277 10.38 -19.58 -2.77
N GLY A 278 10.35 -20.45 -3.79
CA GLY A 278 10.88 -21.81 -3.71
C GLY A 278 12.39 -21.86 -3.50
N GLU A 279 13.14 -20.94 -4.10
CA GLU A 279 14.58 -20.82 -3.88
C GLU A 279 14.88 -20.37 -2.45
N PHE A 280 14.18 -19.36 -1.92
CA PHE A 280 14.33 -18.94 -0.52
C PHE A 280 14.02 -20.06 0.46
N CYS A 281 12.97 -20.85 0.24
CA CYS A 281 12.65 -22.00 1.10
C CYS A 281 13.86 -22.97 1.17
N ARG A 282 14.46 -23.31 0.04
CA ARG A 282 15.66 -24.19 0.00
C ARG A 282 16.89 -23.51 0.59
N ALA A 283 17.10 -22.22 0.32
CA ALA A 283 18.24 -21.46 0.83
C ALA A 283 18.20 -21.35 2.36
N LEU A 284 17.04 -21.02 2.94
CA LEU A 284 16.85 -20.96 4.38
C LEU A 284 17.08 -22.31 5.05
N ALA A 285 16.56 -23.40 4.48
CA ALA A 285 16.83 -24.76 4.98
C ALA A 285 18.30 -25.14 4.94
N LEU A 286 19.04 -24.64 3.96
CA LEU A 286 20.47 -24.90 3.81
C LEU A 286 21.35 -24.06 4.74
N TYR A 287 21.05 -22.76 4.84
CA TYR A 287 21.89 -21.80 5.56
C TYR A 287 21.51 -21.62 7.03
N PHE A 288 20.25 -21.94 7.37
CA PHE A 288 19.76 -21.91 8.75
C PHE A 288 18.91 -23.17 9.05
N PRO A 289 19.52 -24.38 8.97
CA PRO A 289 18.82 -25.65 9.09
C PRO A 289 18.17 -25.86 10.45
N GLN A 290 18.69 -25.26 11.54
CA GLN A 290 18.12 -25.37 12.88
C GLN A 290 16.69 -24.86 12.93
N ALA A 291 16.40 -23.74 12.26
CA ALA A 291 15.07 -23.16 12.21
C ALA A 291 14.23 -23.66 11.02
N PHE A 292 14.85 -23.78 9.84
CA PHE A 292 14.15 -23.98 8.57
C PHE A 292 14.36 -25.36 7.93
N GLY A 293 15.13 -26.26 8.54
CA GLY A 293 15.44 -27.57 7.96
C GLY A 293 14.21 -28.43 7.64
N ASN A 294 13.13 -28.26 8.38
CA ASN A 294 11.83 -28.93 8.17
C ASN A 294 10.73 -27.99 7.67
N ALA A 295 11.07 -26.72 7.40
CA ALA A 295 10.09 -25.76 6.93
C ALA A 295 9.65 -26.08 5.50
N PHE A 296 8.43 -25.69 5.17
CA PHE A 296 7.89 -25.81 3.82
C PHE A 296 7.13 -24.57 3.39
N LEU A 297 7.07 -24.34 2.09
CA LEU A 297 6.32 -23.22 1.49
C LEU A 297 4.82 -23.50 1.59
N VAL A 298 4.10 -22.70 2.36
CA VAL A 298 2.65 -22.82 2.54
C VAL A 298 1.92 -22.06 1.46
N GLU A 299 2.35 -20.82 1.22
CA GLU A 299 1.62 -19.89 0.36
C GLU A 299 2.57 -18.87 -0.29
N THR A 300 2.27 -18.49 -1.53
CA THR A 300 2.77 -17.27 -2.17
C THR A 300 1.60 -16.32 -2.35
N ALA A 301 1.86 -15.02 -2.27
CA ALA A 301 0.82 -14.00 -2.39
C ALA A 301 -0.01 -14.18 -3.68
N PRO A 302 -1.34 -14.09 -3.59
CA PRO A 302 -2.20 -14.09 -4.79
C PRO A 302 -2.01 -12.85 -5.66
N ALA A 303 -1.59 -11.72 -5.07
CA ALA A 303 -1.30 -10.48 -5.78
C ALA A 303 0.19 -10.13 -5.71
N MET A 304 0.74 -9.62 -6.83
CA MET A 304 2.12 -9.11 -6.85
C MET A 304 2.25 -7.88 -5.95
N GLY A 305 3.27 -7.86 -5.11
CA GLY A 305 3.60 -6.73 -4.24
C GLY A 305 4.20 -5.57 -5.03
N ILE A 306 3.36 -4.79 -5.68
CA ILE A 306 3.73 -3.62 -6.46
C ILE A 306 4.01 -2.45 -5.52
N ARG A 307 5.21 -1.87 -5.61
CA ARG A 307 5.64 -0.72 -4.82
C ARG A 307 5.33 0.61 -5.49
N GLU A 308 5.46 0.64 -6.80
CA GLU A 308 5.33 1.85 -7.62
C GLU A 308 4.64 1.53 -8.94
N SER A 309 3.74 2.44 -9.36
CA SER A 309 3.12 2.47 -10.67
C SER A 309 2.80 3.92 -11.05
N ARG A 310 1.62 4.20 -11.59
CA ARG A 310 1.20 5.57 -11.88
C ARG A 310 1.12 6.42 -10.61
N ARG A 311 1.50 7.68 -10.73
CA ARG A 311 1.25 8.75 -9.76
C ARG A 311 0.54 9.87 -10.51
N ILE A 312 -0.57 10.36 -9.97
CA ILE A 312 -1.33 11.43 -10.65
C ILE A 312 -0.53 12.73 -10.72
N ALA A 313 -0.77 13.52 -11.76
CA ALA A 313 -0.45 14.94 -11.74
C ALA A 313 -1.56 15.65 -10.95
N GLY A 314 -1.27 15.98 -9.69
CA GLY A 314 -2.22 16.66 -8.81
C GLY A 314 -2.04 18.17 -8.82
N GLU A 315 -2.98 18.89 -8.20
CA GLU A 315 -2.87 20.34 -8.02
C GLU A 315 -1.62 20.77 -7.22
N TYR A 316 -1.09 19.87 -6.43
CA TYR A 316 0.20 20.00 -5.78
C TYR A 316 0.98 18.70 -5.92
N THR A 317 2.24 18.78 -6.29
CA THR A 317 3.16 17.64 -6.25
C THR A 317 4.03 17.76 -5.02
N LEU A 318 3.86 16.86 -4.05
CA LEU A 318 4.68 16.84 -2.84
C LEU A 318 6.12 16.46 -3.19
N THR A 319 7.08 17.26 -2.74
CA THR A 319 8.48 17.22 -3.17
C THR A 319 9.42 16.66 -2.11
N LEU A 320 10.62 16.25 -2.51
CA LEU A 320 11.70 15.92 -1.58
C LEU A 320 12.11 17.12 -0.72
N GLU A 321 12.02 18.34 -1.27
CA GLU A 321 12.28 19.57 -0.49
C GLU A 321 11.29 19.70 0.67
N ASP A 322 9.99 19.43 0.43
CA ASP A 322 8.97 19.39 1.50
C ASP A 322 9.31 18.35 2.58
N TYR A 323 9.78 17.19 2.14
CA TYR A 323 10.25 16.15 3.05
C TYR A 323 11.42 16.62 3.91
N TYR A 324 12.48 17.19 3.30
CA TYR A 324 13.67 17.63 4.03
C TYR A 324 13.38 18.79 4.97
N ARG A 325 12.50 19.71 4.59
CA ARG A 325 12.09 20.86 5.42
C ARG A 325 11.05 20.53 6.48
N ARG A 326 10.55 19.27 6.51
CA ARG A 326 9.43 18.88 7.41
C ARG A 326 8.23 19.81 7.22
N ALA A 327 7.92 20.13 5.97
CA ALA A 327 6.92 21.12 5.59
C ALA A 327 5.56 20.85 6.25
N SER A 328 4.86 21.94 6.56
CA SER A 328 3.46 21.95 6.98
C SER A 328 2.65 22.80 6.02
N PHE A 329 1.39 22.44 5.80
CA PHE A 329 0.53 23.08 4.82
C PHE A 329 -0.79 23.54 5.46
N ALA A 330 -1.33 24.66 4.96
CA ALA A 330 -2.60 25.18 5.44
C ALA A 330 -3.76 24.19 5.19
N ASP A 331 -3.63 23.34 4.16
CA ASP A 331 -4.56 22.32 3.74
C ASP A 331 -4.08 20.88 4.06
N GLU A 332 -3.15 20.69 5.00
CA GLU A 332 -2.66 19.34 5.33
C GLU A 332 -3.78 18.47 5.92
N ILE A 333 -3.84 17.24 5.45
CA ILE A 333 -4.87 16.24 5.83
C ILE A 333 -4.34 15.13 6.73
N SER A 334 -3.04 14.93 6.75
CA SER A 334 -2.33 14.00 7.62
C SER A 334 -0.86 14.37 7.68
N ARG A 335 -0.11 13.67 8.52
CA ARG A 335 1.35 13.79 8.55
C ARG A 335 1.98 12.45 8.24
N ASN A 336 3.17 12.49 7.65
CA ASN A 336 3.98 11.33 7.32
C ASN A 336 5.30 11.37 8.09
N CYS A 337 5.65 10.24 8.73
CA CYS A 337 6.89 10.07 9.50
C CYS A 337 7.74 8.88 9.03
N TYR A 338 7.36 8.24 7.92
CA TYR A 338 8.11 7.12 7.38
C TYR A 338 9.28 7.61 6.50
N TYR A 339 10.44 6.99 6.65
CA TYR A 339 11.65 7.33 5.90
C TYR A 339 11.53 7.04 4.40
N LEU A 340 12.50 7.50 3.62
CA LEU A 340 12.58 7.21 2.18
C LEU A 340 13.01 5.75 1.95
N ASP A 341 12.04 4.84 1.88
CA ASP A 341 12.22 3.40 1.71
C ASP A 341 12.36 3.05 0.22
N LYS A 342 13.47 3.49 -0.35
CA LYS A 342 13.76 3.28 -1.76
C LYS A 342 14.34 1.88 -2.02
N HIS A 343 13.66 1.13 -2.89
CA HIS A 343 14.21 -0.09 -3.48
C HIS A 343 14.83 0.25 -4.84
N TYR A 344 16.11 -0.07 -5.00
CA TYR A 344 16.87 0.33 -6.19
C TYR A 344 16.48 -0.50 -7.42
N THR A 345 16.36 0.17 -8.57
CA THR A 345 16.23 -0.48 -9.88
C THR A 345 17.51 -1.27 -10.20
N ARG A 346 17.45 -2.12 -11.22
CA ARG A 346 18.63 -2.88 -11.65
C ARG A 346 19.79 -1.97 -12.07
N GLN A 347 19.47 -0.88 -12.77
CA GLN A 347 20.46 0.11 -13.18
C GLN A 347 21.10 0.82 -11.98
N GLU A 348 20.30 1.20 -10.99
CA GLU A 348 20.79 1.85 -9.77
C GLU A 348 21.65 0.93 -8.92
N LEU A 349 21.32 -0.36 -8.82
CA LEU A 349 22.17 -1.37 -8.16
C LEU A 349 23.55 -1.48 -8.82
N GLU A 350 23.61 -1.41 -10.14
CA GLU A 350 24.89 -1.42 -10.86
C GLU A 350 25.68 -0.13 -10.61
N LEU A 351 25.02 1.03 -10.56
CA LEU A 351 25.66 2.31 -10.20
C LEU A 351 26.18 2.32 -8.76
N LEU A 352 25.45 1.71 -7.82
CA LEU A 352 25.93 1.49 -6.44
C LEU A 352 27.17 0.63 -6.39
N ARG A 353 27.17 -0.51 -7.10
CA ARG A 353 28.35 -1.40 -7.19
C ARG A 353 29.58 -0.70 -7.77
N GLN A 354 29.37 0.24 -8.68
CA GLN A 354 30.43 1.08 -9.27
C GLN A 354 30.85 2.27 -8.37
N GLY A 355 30.22 2.45 -7.21
CA GLY A 355 30.47 3.60 -6.32
C GLY A 355 30.05 4.94 -6.91
N LYS A 356 29.15 4.95 -7.90
CA LYS A 356 28.64 6.17 -8.54
C LYS A 356 27.42 6.76 -7.84
N ILE A 357 26.81 6.01 -6.94
CA ILE A 357 25.74 6.46 -6.05
C ILE A 357 26.22 6.22 -4.63
N ASP A 358 26.12 7.25 -3.79
CA ASP A 358 26.34 7.13 -2.36
C ASP A 358 25.06 6.63 -1.69
N GLU A 359 25.08 5.40 -1.18
CA GLU A 359 23.93 4.80 -0.52
C GLU A 359 23.53 5.58 0.74
N GLN A 360 24.51 6.03 1.52
CA GLN A 360 24.22 6.80 2.77
C GLN A 360 23.54 8.14 2.49
N ALA A 361 23.92 8.82 1.41
CA ALA A 361 23.25 10.04 0.97
C ALA A 361 21.81 9.80 0.46
N GLN A 362 21.44 8.55 0.15
CA GLN A 362 20.10 8.17 -0.28
C GLN A 362 19.14 7.94 0.89
N TRP A 363 19.65 7.63 2.09
CA TRP A 363 18.84 7.34 3.28
C TRP A 363 18.71 8.64 4.12
N ALA A 364 17.64 9.39 3.88
CA ALA A 364 17.29 10.51 4.75
C ALA A 364 16.18 10.05 5.71
N ASN A 365 16.54 9.88 6.97
CA ASN A 365 15.61 9.51 8.02
C ASN A 365 15.07 10.74 8.74
N TYR A 366 13.90 10.62 9.33
CA TYR A 366 13.42 11.57 10.33
C TYR A 366 14.21 11.44 11.63
N GLY A 367 14.42 12.54 12.33
CA GLY A 367 14.70 12.53 13.75
C GLY A 367 13.45 12.13 14.53
N LYS A 368 13.61 11.80 15.81
CA LYS A 368 12.49 11.52 16.70
C LYS A 368 11.56 12.74 16.78
N GLY A 369 10.27 12.50 16.73
CA GLY A 369 9.25 13.54 16.77
C GLY A 369 9.05 14.31 15.46
N GLU A 370 9.81 14.00 14.41
CA GLU A 370 9.72 14.67 13.11
C GLU A 370 8.70 14.02 12.18
N SER A 371 8.08 14.85 11.37
CA SER A 371 7.14 14.43 10.31
C SER A 371 6.93 15.60 9.34
N HIS A 372 6.39 15.32 8.14
CA HIS A 372 5.92 16.38 7.25
C HIS A 372 4.42 16.23 6.95
N GLY A 373 3.76 17.32 6.58
CA GLY A 373 2.34 17.33 6.21
C GLY A 373 2.12 16.77 4.80
N ILE A 374 0.97 16.16 4.59
CA ILE A 374 0.46 15.80 3.26
C ILE A 374 -0.69 16.76 2.95
N PRO A 375 -0.58 17.66 1.95
CA PRO A 375 -1.63 18.60 1.62
C PRO A 375 -2.78 17.92 0.85
N TYR A 376 -4.00 18.38 1.04
CA TYR A 376 -5.21 17.90 0.34
C TYR A 376 -5.04 17.93 -1.19
N ARG A 377 -4.41 18.98 -1.71
CA ARG A 377 -4.17 19.18 -3.14
C ARG A 377 -3.35 18.06 -3.81
N CYS A 378 -2.66 17.21 -3.05
CA CYS A 378 -1.99 16.01 -3.60
C CYS A 378 -2.98 14.92 -4.00
N LEU A 379 -4.23 14.98 -3.52
CA LEU A 379 -5.28 14.01 -3.81
C LEU A 379 -6.15 14.42 -5.00
N LEU A 380 -5.96 15.63 -5.54
CA LEU A 380 -6.77 16.23 -6.59
C LEU A 380 -6.12 16.06 -7.95
N PRO A 381 -6.56 15.10 -8.80
CA PRO A 381 -6.02 14.95 -10.15
C PRO A 381 -6.43 16.15 -11.01
N VAL A 382 -5.43 16.76 -11.66
CA VAL A 382 -5.68 17.88 -12.57
C VAL A 382 -6.61 17.45 -13.71
N GLY A 383 -7.65 18.24 -13.95
CA GLY A 383 -8.60 18.04 -15.04
C GLY A 383 -9.74 17.06 -14.73
N LEU A 384 -9.86 16.57 -13.50
CA LEU A 384 -11.00 15.74 -13.06
C LEU A 384 -11.76 16.47 -11.95
N GLU A 385 -13.07 16.70 -12.13
CA GLU A 385 -13.85 17.57 -11.26
C GLU A 385 -14.34 16.88 -9.97
N ASN A 386 -14.69 15.58 -10.05
CA ASN A 386 -15.33 14.83 -8.97
C ASN A 386 -14.59 13.54 -8.60
N VAL A 387 -13.29 13.50 -8.84
CA VAL A 387 -12.42 12.37 -8.52
C VAL A 387 -11.37 12.78 -7.50
N LEU A 388 -11.24 11.98 -6.43
CA LEU A 388 -10.14 12.01 -5.48
C LEU A 388 -9.25 10.78 -5.68
N VAL A 389 -7.97 10.90 -5.40
CA VAL A 389 -7.02 9.78 -5.42
C VAL A 389 -6.39 9.63 -4.05
N ALA A 390 -6.36 8.43 -3.49
CA ALA A 390 -5.74 8.18 -2.19
C ALA A 390 -4.90 6.89 -2.20
N GLY A 391 -3.80 6.90 -1.44
CA GLY A 391 -2.87 5.78 -1.37
C GLY A 391 -1.58 6.03 -2.14
N ARG A 392 -0.93 4.98 -2.66
CA ARG A 392 0.41 5.06 -3.27
C ARG A 392 0.49 5.85 -4.58
N THR A 393 -0.64 6.24 -5.15
CA THR A 393 -0.76 6.91 -6.46
C THR A 393 -0.98 8.42 -6.36
N VAL A 394 -0.95 8.99 -5.15
CA VAL A 394 -1.05 10.43 -4.92
C VAL A 394 0.07 11.22 -5.61
N SER A 395 -0.17 12.52 -5.81
CA SER A 395 0.78 13.41 -6.47
C SER A 395 2.00 13.69 -5.61
N CYS A 396 3.13 13.11 -5.98
CA CYS A 396 4.42 13.33 -5.33
C CYS A 396 5.58 13.01 -6.28
N GLU A 397 6.77 13.49 -5.96
CA GLU A 397 7.99 13.07 -6.63
C GLU A 397 8.26 11.57 -6.44
N LYS A 398 8.88 10.94 -7.46
CA LYS A 398 9.15 9.50 -7.51
C LYS A 398 9.83 8.97 -6.25
N ARG A 399 10.90 9.64 -5.81
CA ARG A 399 11.64 9.20 -4.62
C ARG A 399 10.82 9.35 -3.34
N LEU A 400 10.03 10.40 -3.21
CA LEU A 400 9.17 10.62 -2.04
C LEU A 400 8.04 9.62 -1.94
N GLN A 401 7.55 9.09 -3.07
CA GLN A 401 6.55 8.04 -3.12
C GLN A 401 6.95 6.82 -2.27
N SER A 402 8.25 6.51 -2.19
CA SER A 402 8.74 5.40 -1.36
C SER A 402 8.42 5.55 0.13
N SER A 403 8.28 6.79 0.62
CA SER A 403 7.88 7.13 1.98
C SER A 403 6.35 7.17 2.16
N LEU A 404 5.61 7.63 1.14
CA LEU A 404 4.16 7.86 1.25
C LEU A 404 3.31 6.60 1.01
N ARG A 405 3.83 5.62 0.27
CA ARG A 405 3.11 4.40 -0.15
C ARG A 405 2.83 3.39 0.96
N VAL A 406 3.43 3.58 2.14
CA VAL A 406 3.26 2.62 3.24
C VAL A 406 1.84 2.64 3.79
N MET A 407 1.39 1.49 4.26
CA MET A 407 -0.01 1.28 4.63
C MET A 407 -0.54 2.28 5.68
N PRO A 408 0.20 2.65 6.74
CA PRO A 408 -0.28 3.64 7.71
C PRO A 408 -0.59 5.00 7.09
N SER A 409 0.28 5.48 6.18
CA SER A 409 0.06 6.72 5.43
C SER A 409 -1.15 6.60 4.49
N CYS A 410 -1.28 5.45 3.80
CA CYS A 410 -2.42 5.19 2.93
C CYS A 410 -3.75 5.18 3.69
N LEU A 411 -3.79 4.57 4.89
CA LEU A 411 -4.98 4.58 5.76
C LEU A 411 -5.39 6.01 6.12
N ALA A 412 -4.43 6.85 6.51
CA ALA A 412 -4.70 8.25 6.89
C ALA A 412 -5.16 9.10 5.69
N MET A 413 -4.54 8.93 4.52
CA MET A 413 -4.98 9.60 3.29
C MET A 413 -6.38 9.16 2.86
N GLY A 414 -6.70 7.87 3.02
CA GLY A 414 -8.04 7.35 2.73
C GLY A 414 -9.10 7.96 3.63
N GLU A 415 -8.87 8.02 4.95
CA GLU A 415 -9.82 8.66 5.88
C GLU A 415 -10.09 10.12 5.49
N ALA A 416 -9.05 10.85 5.10
CA ALA A 416 -9.19 12.23 4.66
C ALA A 416 -9.97 12.35 3.33
N ALA A 417 -9.67 11.50 2.35
CA ALA A 417 -10.38 11.48 1.08
C ALA A 417 -11.86 11.16 1.23
N GLY A 418 -12.20 10.17 2.07
CA GLY A 418 -13.59 9.81 2.35
C GLY A 418 -14.35 10.92 3.07
N THR A 419 -13.74 11.57 4.07
CA THR A 419 -14.33 12.71 4.78
C THR A 419 -14.55 13.89 3.82
N ALA A 420 -13.61 14.20 2.95
CA ALA A 420 -13.71 15.24 1.94
C ALA A 420 -14.80 14.93 0.91
N ALA A 421 -14.84 13.70 0.41
CA ALA A 421 -15.85 13.25 -0.55
C ALA A 421 -17.28 13.45 -0.01
N ALA A 422 -17.52 13.10 1.26
CA ALA A 422 -18.84 13.27 1.88
C ALA A 422 -19.25 14.73 1.99
N GLN A 423 -18.31 15.65 2.28
CA GLN A 423 -18.62 17.10 2.34
C GLN A 423 -19.21 17.60 1.03
N VAL A 424 -18.60 17.24 -0.11
CA VAL A 424 -19.02 17.75 -1.42
C VAL A 424 -20.11 16.90 -2.07
N ALA A 425 -20.26 15.63 -1.69
CA ALA A 425 -21.38 14.80 -2.12
C ALA A 425 -22.73 15.32 -1.60
N ALA A 426 -22.73 16.10 -0.52
CA ALA A 426 -23.92 16.81 -0.04
C ALA A 426 -24.35 17.99 -0.94
N THR A 427 -23.46 18.43 -1.83
CA THR A 427 -23.68 19.52 -2.79
C THR A 427 -23.63 19.00 -4.24
N ASP A 428 -22.76 19.56 -5.07
CA ASP A 428 -22.58 19.20 -6.49
C ASP A 428 -21.46 18.17 -6.73
N GLY A 429 -20.69 17.82 -5.71
CA GLY A 429 -19.60 16.84 -5.77
C GLY A 429 -18.29 17.37 -6.35
N ASN A 430 -18.10 18.67 -6.48
CA ASN A 430 -16.84 19.25 -6.92
C ASN A 430 -15.78 19.14 -5.80
N VAL A 431 -14.78 18.27 -6.00
CA VAL A 431 -13.74 18.00 -5.00
C VAL A 431 -12.77 19.17 -4.80
N HIS A 432 -12.69 20.10 -5.74
CA HIS A 432 -11.86 21.31 -5.62
C HIS A 432 -12.53 22.39 -4.75
N ALA A 433 -13.83 22.24 -4.45
CA ALA A 433 -14.60 23.15 -3.60
C ALA A 433 -14.64 22.74 -2.12
N VAL A 434 -13.85 21.74 -1.71
CA VAL A 434 -13.79 21.27 -0.30
C VAL A 434 -13.28 22.40 0.61
N ASP A 435 -14.05 22.68 1.69
CA ASP A 435 -13.56 23.51 2.79
C ASP A 435 -12.50 22.74 3.58
N THR A 436 -11.23 22.95 3.23
CA THR A 436 -10.12 22.27 3.86
C THR A 436 -9.95 22.62 5.33
N ALA A 437 -10.42 23.80 5.78
CA ALA A 437 -10.41 24.15 7.20
C ALA A 437 -11.45 23.32 7.98
N ALA A 438 -12.64 23.15 7.42
CA ALA A 438 -13.65 22.26 7.99
C ALA A 438 -13.21 20.80 7.96
N LEU A 439 -12.61 20.34 6.86
CA LEU A 439 -12.03 19.00 6.73
C LEU A 439 -10.99 18.74 7.84
N ARG A 440 -10.04 19.63 8.03
CA ARG A 440 -8.99 19.51 9.06
C ARG A 440 -9.57 19.48 10.47
N ARG A 441 -10.57 20.33 10.77
CA ARG A 441 -11.27 20.28 12.07
C ARG A 441 -11.90 18.91 12.28
N ARG A 442 -12.65 18.42 11.28
CA ARG A 442 -13.34 17.14 11.35
C ARG A 442 -12.38 15.96 11.55
N LEU A 443 -11.28 15.92 10.81
CA LEU A 443 -10.25 14.89 10.97
C LEU A 443 -9.63 14.91 12.38
N ARG A 444 -9.38 16.08 12.97
CA ARG A 444 -8.90 16.18 14.37
C ARG A 444 -9.96 15.68 15.37
N GLU A 445 -11.22 16.03 15.19
CA GLU A 445 -12.34 15.55 16.01
C GLU A 445 -12.44 14.02 15.97
N CYS A 446 -12.11 13.41 14.82
CA CYS A 446 -12.04 11.97 14.62
C CYS A 446 -10.72 11.34 15.10
N GLY A 447 -9.85 12.10 15.79
CA GLY A 447 -8.62 11.62 16.36
C GLY A 447 -7.39 11.72 15.46
N GLY A 448 -7.51 12.25 14.25
CA GLY A 448 -6.38 12.44 13.32
C GLY A 448 -5.32 13.39 13.87
N TYR A 449 -4.05 13.10 13.60
CA TYR A 449 -2.93 13.95 13.98
C TYR A 449 -2.58 14.91 12.84
N ILE A 450 -2.99 16.16 13.00
CA ILE A 450 -2.76 17.30 12.08
C ILE A 450 -2.31 18.49 12.88
N LEU A 451 -1.23 19.16 12.47
CA LEU A 451 -0.72 20.33 13.17
C LEU A 451 -1.57 21.58 12.90
N GLY A 452 -1.59 22.49 13.86
CA GLY A 452 -2.03 23.89 13.79
C GLY A 452 -3.50 24.14 13.58
#